data_5be65c543315eff993ceedb902b425a8
#
_entry.id   5be65c543315eff993ceedb902b425a8
#
_cell.length_a   1.000
_cell.length_b   1.000
_cell.length_c   1.000
_cell.angle_alpha   90.00
_cell.angle_beta   90.00
_cell.angle_gamma   90.00
#
_symmetry.space_group_name_H-M   'P 1'
#
loop_
_entity.id
_entity.type
_entity.pdbx_description
1 polymer ?
#
loop_
_entity_poly.entity_id
_entity_poly.type
_entity_poly.pdbx_seq_one_letter_code
_entity_poly.pdbx_strand_id
1 'polypeptide(L)'
;MDTPQIVWLRRDLRLADQPALYAAAQMGPVVPVFVLDDAAAGDHAYGGASRWWLHHSLASLAADLAKHHSKIVLRRGNAAEQLAALSKELGGAPVHAIRHYEPWWRKVQGALAKLVDLQLSDGNYLLPPGAVTTGSGTPYKIYTPFSKAVLEQLPPRDVLPVPESLSAPPKWPDSDDLDGWNLLPTKPDWAGGLADFWHVGEAAAHDRLEEWEDHVADYDEARNLPSKDGSSRLSPHLHWGEISPVQVWHTLKGRRGQGWATYEKELIWRDYAQNVICQFPKYGVEPYREGYDGNFWRSPERGHLIADDLEAWQRGRTGYPIVDAGMRQLWQTGWMHNRVRMITASFLIKHLLIDWTYGERWFWDCLVDADYGNNSVNWQWTSGTGVDSNMFVRIMAPLGQSEKFNAAAYIREYVPELAHLKDAVIHDPEELGCRPADYPAKIIAHREARERALSTYRAMKGE
;
A
#
# COMPACT_ATOMS: atom_id res chain seq x y z
N MET A 1 -32.90 5.62 27.19
CA MET A 1 -31.46 5.31 27.03
C MET A 1 -31.16 5.57 25.57
N ASP A 2 -30.08 6.27 25.29
CA ASP A 2 -29.70 6.58 23.92
C ASP A 2 -29.30 5.29 23.16
N THR A 3 -29.69 5.20 21.91
CA THR A 3 -29.39 4.04 21.07
C THR A 3 -27.88 3.94 20.83
N PRO A 4 -27.25 2.78 21.05
CA PRO A 4 -25.85 2.60 20.73
C PRO A 4 -25.55 2.89 19.26
N GLN A 5 -24.35 3.35 18.99
CA GLN A 5 -23.85 3.70 17.67
C GLN A 5 -22.70 2.75 17.32
N ILE A 6 -22.83 1.94 16.28
CA ILE A 6 -21.78 1.04 15.82
C ILE A 6 -20.82 1.84 14.94
N VAL A 7 -19.51 1.75 15.18
CA VAL A 7 -18.48 2.31 14.32
C VAL A 7 -17.70 1.18 13.69
N TRP A 8 -17.96 0.93 12.40
CA TRP A 8 -17.28 -0.11 11.64
C TRP A 8 -15.94 0.37 11.12
N LEU A 9 -14.87 -0.07 11.77
CA LEU A 9 -13.48 0.22 11.44
C LEU A 9 -12.91 -0.81 10.46
N ARG A 10 -12.02 -0.37 9.59
CA ARG A 10 -11.29 -1.21 8.62
C ARG A 10 -9.84 -0.75 8.51
N ARG A 11 -9.52 0.09 7.51
CA ARG A 11 -8.23 0.76 7.34
C ARG A 11 -8.37 2.24 7.75
N ASP A 12 -8.84 2.45 8.94
CA ASP A 12 -9.10 3.74 9.58
C ASP A 12 -8.93 3.60 11.10
N LEU A 13 -7.82 2.94 11.49
CA LEU A 13 -7.54 2.47 12.85
C LEU A 13 -6.92 3.60 13.69
N ARG A 14 -7.71 4.65 13.94
CA ARG A 14 -7.33 5.84 14.72
C ARG A 14 -8.51 6.44 15.47
N LEU A 15 -8.22 7.28 16.45
CA LEU A 15 -9.21 8.07 17.19
C LEU A 15 -9.27 9.52 16.70
N ALA A 16 -8.13 10.15 16.44
CA ALA A 16 -8.07 11.49 15.91
C ALA A 16 -8.44 11.54 14.42
N ASP A 17 -9.12 12.60 14.01
CA ASP A 17 -9.56 12.80 12.63
C ASP A 17 -10.32 11.61 12.02
N GLN A 18 -11.15 10.95 12.83
CA GLN A 18 -12.00 9.81 12.44
C GLN A 18 -13.47 10.25 12.34
N PRO A 19 -13.95 10.67 11.17
CA PRO A 19 -15.27 11.29 11.02
C PRO A 19 -16.44 10.40 11.44
N ALA A 20 -16.35 9.10 11.18
CA ALA A 20 -17.42 8.16 11.56
C ALA A 20 -17.50 7.98 13.08
N LEU A 21 -16.35 7.90 13.76
CA LEU A 21 -16.27 7.84 15.23
C LEU A 21 -16.76 9.16 15.85
N TYR A 22 -16.30 10.29 15.29
CA TYR A 22 -16.69 11.61 15.79
C TYR A 22 -18.19 11.83 15.67
N ALA A 23 -18.81 11.49 14.54
CA ALA A 23 -20.26 11.60 14.35
C ALA A 23 -21.05 10.66 15.28
N ALA A 24 -20.61 9.41 15.43
CA ALA A 24 -21.24 8.44 16.31
C ALA A 24 -21.23 8.88 17.78
N ALA A 25 -20.10 9.43 18.25
CA ALA A 25 -19.94 9.89 19.63
C ALA A 25 -20.87 11.04 20.00
N GLN A 26 -21.33 11.83 19.02
CA GLN A 26 -22.30 12.92 19.24
C GLN A 26 -23.75 12.37 19.38
N MET A 27 -24.01 11.13 18.98
CA MET A 27 -25.37 10.57 18.89
C MET A 27 -25.70 9.59 20.02
N GLY A 28 -24.69 9.02 20.68
CA GLY A 28 -24.95 8.06 21.77
C GLY A 28 -23.73 7.20 22.14
N PRO A 29 -23.95 6.14 22.93
CA PRO A 29 -22.91 5.19 23.30
C PRO A 29 -22.27 4.53 22.07
N VAL A 30 -20.92 4.48 22.03
CA VAL A 30 -20.18 4.01 20.86
C VAL A 30 -19.72 2.57 21.02
N VAL A 31 -19.92 1.77 19.97
CA VAL A 31 -19.42 0.39 19.86
C VAL A 31 -18.48 0.31 18.64
N PRO A 32 -17.17 0.55 18.84
CA PRO A 32 -16.18 0.34 17.78
C PRO A 32 -16.10 -1.16 17.45
N VAL A 33 -16.16 -1.50 16.16
CA VAL A 33 -16.09 -2.89 15.69
C VAL A 33 -15.16 -3.05 14.51
N PHE A 34 -14.35 -4.09 14.52
CA PHE A 34 -13.60 -4.56 13.37
C PHE A 34 -14.11 -5.96 12.97
N VAL A 35 -14.36 -6.16 11.68
CA VAL A 35 -14.76 -7.47 11.13
C VAL A 35 -13.70 -7.97 10.19
N LEU A 36 -13.04 -9.09 10.50
CA LEU A 36 -12.11 -9.76 9.61
C LEU A 36 -12.89 -10.57 8.57
N ASP A 37 -13.00 -10.03 7.36
CA ASP A 37 -13.71 -10.63 6.22
C ASP A 37 -12.73 -10.93 5.07
N ASP A 38 -12.02 -12.04 5.17
CA ASP A 38 -11.09 -12.50 4.13
C ASP A 38 -11.83 -12.91 2.85
N ALA A 39 -13.06 -13.43 2.97
CA ALA A 39 -13.82 -13.94 1.83
C ALA A 39 -14.28 -12.83 0.89
N ALA A 40 -14.58 -11.64 1.40
CA ALA A 40 -15.02 -10.51 0.57
C ALA A 40 -13.95 -10.07 -0.43
N ALA A 41 -12.68 -10.06 -0.01
CA ALA A 41 -11.53 -9.64 -0.83
C ALA A 41 -11.03 -10.73 -1.78
N GLY A 42 -11.37 -12.01 -1.55
CA GLY A 42 -10.93 -13.14 -2.37
C GLY A 42 -9.40 -13.22 -2.48
N ASP A 43 -8.86 -13.19 -3.69
CA ASP A 43 -7.42 -13.23 -3.95
C ASP A 43 -6.64 -12.04 -3.37
N HIS A 44 -7.33 -10.96 -2.99
CA HIS A 44 -6.76 -9.80 -2.31
C HIS A 44 -7.11 -9.77 -0.80
N ALA A 45 -7.38 -10.92 -0.18
CA ALA A 45 -7.33 -11.05 1.28
C ALA A 45 -5.97 -10.57 1.82
N TYR A 46 -5.92 -10.14 3.06
CA TYR A 46 -4.69 -9.62 3.64
C TYR A 46 -3.53 -10.61 3.52
N GLY A 47 -2.42 -10.18 2.94
CA GLY A 47 -1.18 -10.93 2.86
C GLY A 47 -0.47 -11.07 4.21
N GLY A 48 0.62 -11.82 4.25
CA GLY A 48 1.33 -12.14 5.50
C GLY A 48 1.79 -10.89 6.25
N ALA A 49 2.45 -9.95 5.57
CA ALA A 49 2.94 -8.72 6.20
C ALA A 49 1.78 -7.80 6.65
N SER A 50 0.70 -7.73 5.87
CA SER A 50 -0.52 -6.99 6.23
C SER A 50 -1.22 -7.57 7.47
N ARG A 51 -1.24 -8.90 7.64
CA ARG A 51 -1.80 -9.56 8.84
C ARG A 51 -0.99 -9.24 10.08
N TRP A 52 0.34 -9.26 9.97
CA TRP A 52 1.23 -8.87 11.05
C TRP A 52 0.95 -7.42 11.49
N TRP A 53 0.87 -6.48 10.55
CA TRP A 53 0.57 -5.08 10.87
C TRP A 53 -0.81 -4.92 11.50
N LEU A 54 -1.84 -5.58 10.95
CA LEU A 54 -3.21 -5.53 11.46
C LEU A 54 -3.30 -5.98 12.91
N HIS A 55 -2.59 -7.06 13.29
CA HIS A 55 -2.56 -7.52 14.68
C HIS A 55 -2.08 -6.40 15.62
N HIS A 56 -0.93 -5.81 15.31
CA HIS A 56 -0.33 -4.77 16.15
C HIS A 56 -1.15 -3.47 16.14
N SER A 57 -1.73 -3.11 15.00
CA SER A 57 -2.59 -1.93 14.87
C SER A 57 -3.88 -2.06 15.69
N LEU A 58 -4.53 -3.24 15.67
CA LEU A 58 -5.71 -3.50 16.49
C LEU A 58 -5.37 -3.54 17.99
N ALA A 59 -4.23 -4.10 18.36
CA ALA A 59 -3.77 -4.11 19.76
C ALA A 59 -3.50 -2.67 20.26
N SER A 60 -2.85 -1.83 19.44
CA SER A 60 -2.60 -0.42 19.74
C SER A 60 -3.92 0.35 19.90
N LEU A 61 -4.84 0.20 18.94
CA LEU A 61 -6.15 0.87 19.00
C LEU A 61 -6.98 0.41 20.22
N ALA A 62 -6.92 -0.87 20.58
CA ALA A 62 -7.60 -1.37 21.77
C ALA A 62 -7.05 -0.73 23.05
N ALA A 63 -5.73 -0.53 23.14
CA ALA A 63 -5.10 0.16 24.26
C ALA A 63 -5.48 1.65 24.30
N ASP A 64 -5.60 2.32 23.17
CA ASP A 64 -6.03 3.72 23.09
C ASP A 64 -7.50 3.88 23.46
N LEU A 65 -8.39 3.00 22.97
CA LEU A 65 -9.81 2.99 23.36
C LEU A 65 -9.98 2.77 24.87
N ALA A 66 -9.14 1.93 25.47
CA ALA A 66 -9.20 1.67 26.92
C ALA A 66 -8.91 2.94 27.75
N LYS A 67 -8.05 3.84 27.29
CA LYS A 67 -7.79 5.16 27.92
C LYS A 67 -9.06 6.05 27.94
N HIS A 68 -9.97 5.83 27.00
CA HIS A 68 -11.27 6.49 26.89
C HIS A 68 -12.42 5.66 27.49
N HIS A 69 -12.13 4.65 28.33
CA HIS A 69 -13.10 3.75 28.95
C HIS A 69 -13.97 3.00 27.92
N SER A 70 -13.46 2.79 26.73
CA SER A 70 -14.09 2.09 25.61
C SER A 70 -13.29 0.83 25.24
N LYS A 71 -13.81 0.01 24.34
CA LYS A 71 -13.10 -1.15 23.78
C LYS A 71 -13.54 -1.42 22.34
N ILE A 72 -12.72 -2.15 21.61
CA ILE A 72 -13.07 -2.64 20.29
C ILE A 72 -13.76 -4.00 20.38
N VAL A 73 -14.81 -4.20 19.57
CA VAL A 73 -15.45 -5.49 19.36
C VAL A 73 -14.86 -6.14 18.12
N LEU A 74 -14.36 -7.34 18.23
CA LEU A 74 -13.76 -8.10 17.15
C LEU A 74 -14.72 -9.18 16.68
N ARG A 75 -14.96 -9.30 15.40
CA ARG A 75 -15.78 -10.33 14.75
C ARG A 75 -15.08 -10.87 13.50
N ARG A 76 -15.38 -12.11 13.15
CA ARG A 76 -14.86 -12.75 11.94
C ARG A 76 -16.00 -13.28 11.08
N GLY A 77 -15.84 -13.19 9.74
CA GLY A 77 -16.79 -13.70 8.74
C GLY A 77 -17.33 -12.61 7.83
N ASN A 78 -18.47 -12.85 7.18
CA ASN A 78 -19.09 -11.89 6.26
C ASN A 78 -19.43 -10.59 7.00
N ALA A 79 -18.78 -9.49 6.62
CA ALA A 79 -18.91 -8.23 7.35
C ALA A 79 -20.34 -7.67 7.32
N ALA A 80 -21.08 -7.80 6.22
CA ALA A 80 -22.46 -7.31 6.15
C ALA A 80 -23.39 -8.09 7.09
N GLU A 81 -23.21 -9.42 7.20
CA GLU A 81 -24.00 -10.28 8.09
C GLU A 81 -23.65 -10.02 9.56
N GLN A 82 -22.35 -9.93 9.88
CA GLN A 82 -21.88 -9.67 11.25
C GLN A 82 -22.35 -8.32 11.77
N LEU A 83 -22.29 -7.28 10.94
CA LEU A 83 -22.75 -5.94 11.32
C LEU A 83 -24.28 -5.85 11.42
N ALA A 84 -25.02 -6.53 10.56
CA ALA A 84 -26.47 -6.59 10.65
C ALA A 84 -26.93 -7.35 11.91
N ALA A 85 -26.25 -8.44 12.25
CA ALA A 85 -26.51 -9.18 13.49
C ALA A 85 -26.21 -8.32 14.72
N LEU A 86 -25.08 -7.60 14.73
CA LEU A 86 -24.70 -6.70 15.81
C LEU A 86 -25.68 -5.53 15.94
N SER A 87 -26.11 -4.91 14.84
CA SER A 87 -27.14 -3.88 14.84
C SER A 87 -28.42 -4.36 15.50
N LYS A 88 -28.88 -5.57 15.14
CA LYS A 88 -30.08 -6.19 15.74
C LYS A 88 -29.86 -6.48 17.23
N GLU A 89 -28.72 -7.02 17.65
CA GLU A 89 -28.33 -7.26 19.05
C GLU A 89 -28.43 -5.98 19.90
N LEU A 90 -28.04 -4.84 19.28
CA LEU A 90 -28.04 -3.51 19.90
C LEU A 90 -29.35 -2.72 19.67
N GLY A 91 -30.48 -3.40 19.37
CA GLY A 91 -31.79 -2.78 19.25
C GLY A 91 -32.02 -1.99 17.95
N GLY A 92 -31.34 -2.33 16.88
CA GLY A 92 -31.42 -1.63 15.59
C GLY A 92 -30.43 -0.45 15.48
N ALA A 93 -29.29 -0.55 16.17
CA ALA A 93 -28.24 0.48 16.16
C ALA A 93 -27.78 0.82 14.75
N PRO A 94 -27.63 2.11 14.37
CA PRO A 94 -27.07 2.51 13.11
C PRO A 94 -25.57 2.17 13.04
N VAL A 95 -25.05 2.03 11.82
CA VAL A 95 -23.64 1.74 11.56
C VAL A 95 -23.00 2.94 10.90
N HIS A 96 -21.99 3.52 11.55
CA HIS A 96 -21.15 4.58 11.03
C HIS A 96 -19.86 3.99 10.48
N ALA A 97 -19.39 4.42 9.32
CA ALA A 97 -18.14 3.95 8.75
C ALA A 97 -17.50 4.99 7.83
N ILE A 98 -16.17 4.96 7.69
CA ILE A 98 -15.48 5.66 6.61
C ILE A 98 -15.71 4.89 5.31
N ARG A 99 -15.98 5.60 4.22
CA ARG A 99 -16.15 5.01 2.89
C ARG A 99 -14.84 4.43 2.37
N HIS A 100 -14.87 3.18 1.93
CA HIS A 100 -13.77 2.51 1.25
C HIS A 100 -14.16 2.20 -0.20
N TYR A 101 -13.18 2.25 -1.10
CA TYR A 101 -13.42 2.29 -2.54
C TYR A 101 -12.99 1.04 -3.29
N GLU A 102 -12.31 0.11 -2.64
CA GLU A 102 -11.96 -1.18 -3.23
C GLU A 102 -13.22 -1.95 -3.65
N PRO A 103 -13.16 -2.72 -4.74
CA PRO A 103 -14.34 -3.37 -5.32
C PRO A 103 -15.15 -4.20 -4.34
N TRP A 104 -14.46 -4.93 -3.44
CA TRP A 104 -15.11 -5.77 -2.43
C TRP A 104 -15.77 -4.93 -1.34
N TRP A 105 -15.12 -3.89 -0.84
CA TRP A 105 -15.73 -3.01 0.18
C TRP A 105 -16.95 -2.26 -0.35
N ARG A 106 -16.92 -1.85 -1.62
CA ARG A 106 -18.10 -1.24 -2.25
C ARG A 106 -19.28 -2.21 -2.31
N LYS A 107 -19.02 -3.50 -2.60
CA LYS A 107 -20.07 -4.54 -2.58
C LYS A 107 -20.60 -4.75 -1.16
N VAL A 108 -19.72 -4.88 -0.16
CA VAL A 108 -20.12 -5.07 1.25
C VAL A 108 -20.91 -3.87 1.76
N GLN A 109 -20.45 -2.63 1.50
CA GLN A 109 -21.19 -1.40 1.87
C GLN A 109 -22.58 -1.37 1.24
N GLY A 110 -22.68 -1.71 -0.05
CA GLY A 110 -23.97 -1.77 -0.75
C GLY A 110 -24.91 -2.88 -0.26
N ALA A 111 -24.37 -4.01 0.22
CA ALA A 111 -25.15 -5.06 0.84
C ALA A 111 -25.63 -4.65 2.26
N LEU A 112 -24.73 -4.09 3.05
CA LEU A 112 -25.02 -3.66 4.44
C LEU A 112 -26.06 -2.54 4.47
N ALA A 113 -26.02 -1.58 3.56
CA ALA A 113 -26.99 -0.48 3.47
C ALA A 113 -28.44 -0.93 3.21
N LYS A 114 -28.64 -2.19 2.79
CA LYS A 114 -30.00 -2.78 2.64
C LYS A 114 -30.49 -3.44 3.93
N LEU A 115 -29.61 -3.65 4.91
CA LEU A 115 -29.89 -4.41 6.12
C LEU A 115 -29.97 -3.52 7.36
N VAL A 116 -29.23 -2.40 7.36
CA VAL A 116 -29.14 -1.47 8.50
C VAL A 116 -29.12 -0.02 8.01
N ASP A 117 -29.33 0.92 8.93
CA ASP A 117 -29.04 2.33 8.71
C ASP A 117 -27.52 2.53 8.67
N LEU A 118 -26.95 2.66 7.46
CA LEU A 118 -25.52 2.82 7.21
C LEU A 118 -25.17 4.27 6.90
N GLN A 119 -24.41 4.90 7.78
CA GLN A 119 -23.93 6.27 7.68
C GLN A 119 -22.47 6.26 7.21
N LEU A 120 -22.20 6.69 5.96
CA LEU A 120 -20.84 6.71 5.38
C LEU A 120 -20.28 8.12 5.37
N SER A 121 -19.09 8.28 5.97
CA SER A 121 -18.27 9.49 5.96
C SER A 121 -17.05 9.31 5.06
N ASP A 122 -16.46 10.42 4.58
CA ASP A 122 -15.17 10.42 3.90
C ASP A 122 -14.06 10.81 4.89
N GLY A 123 -12.87 10.16 4.84
CA GLY A 123 -11.85 10.41 5.86
C GLY A 123 -10.45 9.88 5.56
N ASN A 124 -10.25 9.05 4.54
CA ASN A 124 -8.96 8.40 4.25
C ASN A 124 -8.20 8.99 3.06
N TYR A 125 -8.70 10.09 2.48
CA TYR A 125 -8.10 10.77 1.32
C TYR A 125 -8.15 12.28 1.54
N LEU A 126 -7.31 13.04 0.81
CA LEU A 126 -7.40 14.51 0.82
C LEU A 126 -8.75 14.95 0.27
N LEU A 127 -9.13 14.38 -0.87
CA LEU A 127 -10.46 14.53 -1.45
C LEU A 127 -11.00 13.14 -1.81
N PRO A 128 -12.29 12.87 -1.55
CA PRO A 128 -12.87 11.58 -1.90
C PRO A 128 -12.94 11.40 -3.42
N PRO A 129 -12.85 10.16 -3.95
CA PRO A 129 -13.11 9.86 -5.35
C PRO A 129 -14.45 10.45 -5.82
N GLY A 130 -14.39 11.19 -6.92
CA GLY A 130 -15.55 11.91 -7.46
C GLY A 130 -15.67 13.37 -7.03
N ALA A 131 -14.87 13.85 -6.08
CA ALA A 131 -14.84 15.27 -5.69
C ALA A 131 -14.37 16.17 -6.83
N VAL A 132 -13.48 15.67 -7.70
CA VAL A 132 -13.01 16.38 -8.89
C VAL A 132 -13.38 15.61 -10.14
N THR A 133 -13.93 16.33 -11.14
CA THR A 133 -14.34 15.77 -12.43
C THR A 133 -13.87 16.67 -13.57
N THR A 134 -13.81 16.12 -14.77
CA THR A 134 -13.57 16.91 -15.98
C THR A 134 -14.69 17.89 -16.25
N GLY A 135 -14.50 18.83 -17.16
CA GLY A 135 -15.56 19.78 -17.57
C GLY A 135 -16.82 19.11 -18.13
N SER A 136 -16.76 17.83 -18.54
CA SER A 136 -17.91 17.02 -18.94
C SER A 136 -18.55 16.21 -17.80
N GLY A 137 -18.08 16.38 -16.57
CA GLY A 137 -18.59 15.66 -15.39
C GLY A 137 -18.08 14.20 -15.27
N THR A 138 -17.11 13.79 -16.09
CA THR A 138 -16.52 12.44 -16.03
C THR A 138 -15.29 12.41 -15.12
N PRO A 139 -14.97 11.25 -14.47
CA PRO A 139 -13.74 11.12 -13.70
C PRO A 139 -12.49 11.28 -14.57
N TYR A 140 -11.42 11.84 -14.00
CA TYR A 140 -10.13 11.92 -14.65
C TYR A 140 -9.50 10.55 -14.83
N LYS A 141 -8.88 10.32 -16.00
CA LYS A 141 -8.11 9.11 -16.30
C LYS A 141 -6.59 9.31 -16.23
N ILE A 142 -6.13 10.57 -16.30
CA ILE A 142 -4.72 10.96 -16.37
C ILE A 142 -4.36 11.76 -15.12
N TYR A 143 -3.23 11.45 -14.50
CA TYR A 143 -2.79 12.06 -13.25
C TYR A 143 -2.61 13.57 -13.32
N THR A 144 -1.93 14.08 -14.35
CA THR A 144 -1.58 15.50 -14.41
C THR A 144 -2.79 16.43 -14.37
N PRO A 145 -3.86 16.25 -15.15
CA PRO A 145 -5.06 17.08 -15.01
C PRO A 145 -5.81 16.78 -13.69
N PHE A 146 -5.82 15.55 -13.21
CA PHE A 146 -6.40 15.20 -11.92
C PHE A 146 -5.74 15.97 -10.78
N SER A 147 -4.40 15.92 -10.70
CA SER A 147 -3.65 16.58 -9.61
C SER A 147 -3.84 18.10 -9.62
N LYS A 148 -3.96 18.74 -10.80
CA LYS A 148 -4.27 20.17 -10.90
C LYS A 148 -5.64 20.48 -10.31
N ALA A 149 -6.65 19.69 -10.66
CA ALA A 149 -8.00 19.87 -10.16
C ALA A 149 -8.10 19.65 -8.64
N VAL A 150 -7.32 18.70 -8.09
CA VAL A 150 -7.24 18.51 -6.62
C VAL A 150 -6.57 19.70 -5.96
N LEU A 151 -5.44 20.19 -6.47
CA LEU A 151 -4.72 21.36 -5.93
C LEU A 151 -5.60 22.61 -5.88
N GLU A 152 -6.53 22.79 -6.83
CA GLU A 152 -7.50 23.90 -6.87
C GLU A 152 -8.57 23.79 -5.77
N GLN A 153 -8.77 22.60 -5.19
CA GLN A 153 -9.74 22.35 -4.10
C GLN A 153 -9.10 22.38 -2.71
N LEU A 154 -7.77 22.47 -2.61
CA LEU A 154 -7.09 22.56 -1.32
C LEU A 154 -7.23 23.96 -0.72
N PRO A 155 -7.25 24.11 0.62
CA PRO A 155 -6.97 23.07 1.64
C PRO A 155 -8.07 22.02 1.75
N PRO A 156 -7.74 20.82 2.24
CA PRO A 156 -8.76 19.84 2.58
C PRO A 156 -9.55 20.33 3.82
N ARG A 157 -10.60 19.58 4.20
CA ARG A 157 -11.36 19.86 5.41
C ARG A 157 -10.45 20.02 6.64
N ASP A 158 -10.95 20.68 7.67
CA ASP A 158 -10.24 20.75 8.96
C ASP A 158 -10.12 19.38 9.62
N VAL A 159 -9.07 19.22 10.42
CA VAL A 159 -8.82 18.02 11.24
C VAL A 159 -9.84 17.96 12.37
N LEU A 160 -10.50 16.81 12.54
CA LEU A 160 -11.41 16.59 13.66
C LEU A 160 -10.63 16.15 14.91
N PRO A 161 -10.99 16.67 16.10
CA PRO A 161 -10.38 16.22 17.34
C PRO A 161 -10.82 14.77 17.68
N VAL A 162 -10.09 14.14 18.58
CA VAL A 162 -10.58 12.95 19.29
C VAL A 162 -11.88 13.33 20.01
N PRO A 163 -12.94 12.51 19.96
CA PRO A 163 -14.16 12.77 20.73
C PRO A 163 -13.85 12.94 22.22
N GLU A 164 -14.42 13.97 22.86
CA GLU A 164 -14.20 14.25 24.29
C GLU A 164 -14.57 13.07 25.21
N SER A 165 -15.57 12.28 24.79
CA SER A 165 -15.98 11.07 25.50
C SER A 165 -16.45 10.00 24.52
N LEU A 166 -16.18 8.75 24.86
CA LEU A 166 -16.71 7.58 24.20
C LEU A 166 -17.60 6.81 25.20
N SER A 167 -18.85 7.26 25.33
CA SER A 167 -19.79 6.62 26.24
C SER A 167 -19.94 5.13 25.92
N ALA A 168 -19.83 4.28 26.95
CA ALA A 168 -19.98 2.83 26.78
C ALA A 168 -21.46 2.44 26.61
N PRO A 169 -21.77 1.37 25.84
CA PRO A 169 -23.12 0.82 25.77
C PRO A 169 -23.52 0.20 27.13
N PRO A 170 -24.83 0.09 27.44
CA PRO A 170 -25.28 -0.53 28.68
C PRO A 170 -24.77 -1.96 28.87
N LYS A 171 -24.60 -2.68 27.80
CA LYS A 171 -23.99 -4.00 27.74
C LYS A 171 -23.10 -4.09 26.49
N TRP A 172 -21.88 -4.54 26.68
CA TRP A 172 -20.98 -4.80 25.56
C TRP A 172 -21.38 -6.10 24.86
N PRO A 173 -21.38 -6.10 23.51
CA PRO A 173 -21.50 -7.32 22.72
C PRO A 173 -20.33 -8.28 22.96
N ASP A 174 -20.52 -9.55 22.62
CA ASP A 174 -19.45 -10.53 22.62
C ASP A 174 -18.40 -10.16 21.56
N SER A 175 -17.14 -10.46 21.84
CA SER A 175 -15.99 -10.16 21.00
C SER A 175 -15.09 -11.39 20.90
N ASP A 176 -14.55 -11.62 19.68
CA ASP A 176 -13.45 -12.56 19.52
C ASP A 176 -12.21 -12.07 20.28
N ASP A 177 -11.31 -13.01 20.56
CA ASP A 177 -9.96 -12.74 21.03
C ASP A 177 -9.03 -12.51 19.82
N LEU A 178 -8.22 -11.44 19.88
CA LEU A 178 -7.30 -11.07 18.78
C LEU A 178 -6.25 -12.15 18.51
N ASP A 179 -5.69 -12.74 19.57
CA ASP A 179 -4.67 -13.80 19.44
C ASP A 179 -5.26 -15.05 18.79
N GLY A 180 -6.55 -15.33 19.04
CA GLY A 180 -7.31 -16.42 18.44
C GLY A 180 -7.47 -16.29 16.90
N TRP A 181 -7.20 -15.12 16.32
CA TRP A 181 -7.24 -14.93 14.88
C TRP A 181 -5.97 -15.45 14.16
N ASN A 182 -4.89 -15.73 14.91
CA ASN A 182 -3.64 -16.25 14.38
C ASN A 182 -3.08 -15.42 13.22
N LEU A 183 -3.07 -14.09 13.37
CA LEU A 183 -2.56 -13.17 12.36
C LEU A 183 -1.04 -13.13 12.31
N LEU A 184 -0.37 -13.48 13.41
CA LEU A 184 1.08 -13.50 13.50
C LEU A 184 1.66 -14.83 13.01
N PRO A 185 2.80 -14.81 12.29
CA PRO A 185 3.48 -16.02 11.89
C PRO A 185 4.15 -16.70 13.11
N THR A 186 4.06 -18.03 13.18
CA THR A 186 4.63 -18.79 14.30
C THR A 186 5.60 -19.89 13.87
N LYS A 187 5.41 -20.49 12.67
CA LYS A 187 6.21 -21.61 12.17
C LYS A 187 6.31 -21.59 10.63
N PRO A 188 7.40 -21.03 10.10
CA PRO A 188 8.43 -20.27 10.77
C PRO A 188 7.94 -18.87 11.18
N ASP A 189 8.51 -18.32 12.26
CA ASP A 189 8.40 -16.89 12.55
C ASP A 189 9.37 -16.14 11.64
N TRP A 190 8.81 -15.50 10.63
CA TRP A 190 9.58 -14.72 9.64
C TRP A 190 9.48 -13.21 9.89
N ALA A 191 8.70 -12.78 10.88
CA ALA A 191 8.35 -11.37 11.08
C ALA A 191 9.33 -10.59 11.97
N GLY A 192 10.43 -11.22 12.47
CA GLY A 192 11.38 -10.55 13.35
C GLY A 192 11.92 -9.25 12.78
N GLY A 193 12.27 -9.22 11.49
CA GLY A 193 12.73 -8.00 10.82
C GLY A 193 11.67 -6.89 10.73
N LEU A 194 10.38 -7.23 10.69
CA LEU A 194 9.30 -6.25 10.73
C LEU A 194 9.23 -5.58 12.11
N ALA A 195 9.30 -6.38 13.18
CA ALA A 195 9.24 -5.90 14.56
C ALA A 195 10.40 -4.97 14.91
N ASP A 196 11.59 -5.24 14.37
CA ASP A 196 12.77 -4.40 14.56
C ASP A 196 12.69 -3.08 13.77
N PHE A 197 11.93 -3.05 12.67
CA PHE A 197 11.90 -1.93 11.74
C PHE A 197 10.70 -0.98 11.95
N TRP A 198 9.57 -1.46 12.51
CA TRP A 198 8.33 -0.72 12.61
C TRP A 198 7.83 -0.55 14.03
N HIS A 199 7.38 0.66 14.31
CA HIS A 199 6.45 0.94 15.40
C HIS A 199 5.06 1.15 14.81
N VAL A 200 4.04 0.47 15.36
CA VAL A 200 2.70 0.40 14.80
C VAL A 200 1.70 1.13 15.71
N GLY A 201 0.71 1.79 15.12
CA GLY A 201 -0.37 2.46 15.82
C GLY A 201 -0.39 3.98 15.61
N GLU A 202 -1.47 4.62 16.08
CA GLU A 202 -1.73 6.05 15.88
C GLU A 202 -0.61 6.93 16.48
N ALA A 203 -0.16 6.62 17.69
CA ALA A 203 0.92 7.37 18.34
C ALA A 203 2.22 7.31 17.52
N ALA A 204 2.61 6.10 17.07
CA ALA A 204 3.80 5.90 16.25
C ALA A 204 3.71 6.63 14.89
N ALA A 205 2.51 6.73 14.32
CA ALA A 205 2.28 7.50 13.10
C ALA A 205 2.51 9.01 13.32
N HIS A 206 2.09 9.54 14.46
CA HIS A 206 2.32 10.94 14.84
C HIS A 206 3.78 11.22 15.14
N ASP A 207 4.46 10.35 15.90
CA ASP A 207 5.89 10.47 16.19
C ASP A 207 6.69 10.49 14.88
N ARG A 208 6.35 9.61 13.94
CA ARG A 208 6.99 9.57 12.62
C ARG A 208 6.69 10.80 11.76
N LEU A 209 5.50 11.38 11.85
CA LEU A 209 5.18 12.63 11.17
C LEU A 209 5.97 13.80 11.76
N GLU A 210 6.10 13.91 13.09
CA GLU A 210 6.88 14.93 13.76
C GLU A 210 8.36 14.87 13.34
N GLU A 211 8.97 13.68 13.37
CA GLU A 211 10.33 13.48 12.84
C GLU A 211 10.46 13.92 11.37
N TRP A 212 9.43 13.64 10.57
CA TRP A 212 9.45 13.96 9.14
C TRP A 212 9.32 15.45 8.83
N GLU A 213 8.73 16.24 9.70
CA GLU A 213 8.54 17.68 9.48
C GLU A 213 9.85 18.41 9.14
N ASP A 214 10.96 18.05 9.77
CA ASP A 214 12.26 18.68 9.56
C ASP A 214 12.97 18.23 8.28
N HIS A 215 12.52 17.11 7.69
CA HIS A 215 13.15 16.48 6.51
C HIS A 215 12.40 16.73 5.20
N VAL A 216 11.15 17.17 5.24
CA VAL A 216 10.31 17.32 4.05
C VAL A 216 10.85 18.33 3.04
N ALA A 217 11.67 19.31 3.48
CA ALA A 217 12.22 20.35 2.61
C ALA A 217 13.11 19.77 1.48
N ASP A 218 13.84 18.69 1.77
CA ASP A 218 14.79 18.06 0.84
C ASP A 218 14.18 16.84 0.11
N TYR A 219 12.89 16.61 0.27
CA TYR A 219 12.23 15.39 -0.21
C TYR A 219 12.34 15.18 -1.71
N ASP A 220 12.28 16.22 -2.51
CA ASP A 220 12.34 16.14 -4.00
C ASP A 220 13.63 15.50 -4.51
N GLU A 221 14.75 15.69 -3.81
CA GLU A 221 16.02 15.04 -4.10
C GLU A 221 16.19 13.74 -3.32
N ALA A 222 16.04 13.80 -2.00
CA ALA A 222 16.35 12.70 -1.08
C ALA A 222 15.51 11.43 -1.35
N ARG A 223 14.24 11.59 -1.78
CA ARG A 223 13.34 10.50 -2.17
C ARG A 223 13.87 9.59 -3.28
N ASN A 224 14.87 10.02 -4.03
CA ASN A 224 15.43 9.24 -5.12
C ASN A 224 16.64 8.40 -4.70
N LEU A 225 17.17 8.62 -3.49
CA LEU A 225 18.43 8.04 -3.03
C LEU A 225 18.15 6.90 -2.03
N PRO A 226 18.18 5.61 -2.45
CA PRO A 226 17.85 4.50 -1.58
C PRO A 226 18.83 4.33 -0.39
N SER A 227 20.05 4.84 -0.53
CA SER A 227 21.07 4.86 0.54
C SER A 227 20.83 5.93 1.62
N LYS A 228 19.75 6.73 1.50
CA LYS A 228 19.38 7.77 2.48
C LYS A 228 18.00 7.48 3.05
N ASP A 229 17.79 7.83 4.33
CA ASP A 229 16.45 7.90 4.92
C ASP A 229 15.75 9.18 4.46
N GLY A 230 15.44 9.24 3.17
CA GLY A 230 14.89 10.41 2.47
C GLY A 230 13.38 10.31 2.21
N SER A 231 12.67 9.48 2.95
CA SER A 231 11.21 9.32 2.83
C SER A 231 10.52 9.26 4.19
N SER A 232 9.26 9.68 4.25
CA SER A 232 8.51 9.74 5.50
C SER A 232 8.26 8.38 6.15
N ARG A 233 8.27 7.30 5.38
CA ARG A 233 7.81 5.96 5.81
C ARG A 233 6.40 5.95 6.42
N LEU A 234 5.56 6.95 6.09
CA LEU A 234 4.17 7.03 6.54
C LEU A 234 3.21 6.16 5.73
N SER A 235 3.69 5.51 4.66
CA SER A 235 2.81 4.72 3.78
C SER A 235 2.03 3.60 4.49
N PRO A 236 2.59 2.83 5.45
CA PRO A 236 1.80 1.86 6.20
C PRO A 236 0.77 2.52 7.10
N HIS A 237 1.15 3.56 7.83
CA HIS A 237 0.24 4.30 8.72
C HIS A 237 -0.93 4.93 7.97
N LEU A 238 -0.67 5.50 6.78
CA LEU A 238 -1.71 6.02 5.89
C LEU A 238 -2.57 4.91 5.28
N HIS A 239 -1.99 3.73 5.01
CA HIS A 239 -2.72 2.58 4.50
C HIS A 239 -3.69 2.02 5.54
N TRP A 240 -3.20 1.81 6.77
CA TRP A 240 -4.02 1.29 7.87
C TRP A 240 -4.89 2.37 8.52
N GLY A 241 -4.69 3.63 8.11
CA GLY A 241 -5.45 4.76 8.59
C GLY A 241 -5.19 5.11 10.05
N GLU A 242 -3.99 4.80 10.53
CA GLU A 242 -3.46 5.21 11.84
C GLU A 242 -3.20 6.71 11.88
N ILE A 243 -3.07 7.34 10.72
CA ILE A 243 -3.07 8.78 10.51
C ILE A 243 -3.82 9.10 9.23
N SER A 244 -4.52 10.23 9.18
CA SER A 244 -5.21 10.66 7.96
C SER A 244 -4.28 11.49 7.06
N PRO A 245 -4.48 11.46 5.73
CA PRO A 245 -3.76 12.36 4.83
C PRO A 245 -4.09 13.84 5.11
N VAL A 246 -5.24 14.13 5.68
CA VAL A 246 -5.65 15.48 6.10
C VAL A 246 -4.78 15.99 7.26
N GLN A 247 -4.53 15.15 8.29
CA GLN A 247 -3.60 15.48 9.38
C GLN A 247 -2.19 15.73 8.82
N VAL A 248 -1.66 14.83 7.98
CA VAL A 248 -0.34 14.98 7.35
C VAL A 248 -0.25 16.28 6.54
N TRP A 249 -1.29 16.60 5.76
CA TRP A 249 -1.31 17.81 4.95
C TRP A 249 -1.32 19.07 5.84
N HIS A 250 -2.18 19.14 6.87
CA HIS A 250 -2.27 20.30 7.75
C HIS A 250 -1.00 20.52 8.58
N THR A 251 -0.32 19.45 8.99
CA THR A 251 0.96 19.54 9.71
C THR A 251 2.05 20.09 8.79
N LEU A 252 2.15 19.62 7.55
CA LEU A 252 3.25 19.97 6.65
C LEU A 252 3.00 21.20 5.77
N LYS A 253 1.77 21.71 5.64
CA LYS A 253 1.40 22.84 4.74
C LYS A 253 2.17 24.13 5.00
N GLY A 254 2.72 24.32 6.20
CA GLY A 254 3.55 25.47 6.57
C GLY A 254 4.98 25.38 6.02
N ARG A 255 5.41 24.21 5.62
CA ARG A 255 6.75 23.96 5.05
C ARG A 255 6.74 24.40 3.58
N ARG A 256 7.60 25.33 3.23
CA ARG A 256 7.69 25.88 1.85
C ARG A 256 8.82 25.23 1.10
N GLY A 257 8.71 25.20 -0.24
CA GLY A 257 9.78 24.74 -1.11
C GLY A 257 9.38 23.57 -2.00
N GLN A 258 10.32 23.11 -2.82
CA GLN A 258 10.11 22.06 -3.80
C GLN A 258 9.86 20.69 -3.15
N GLY A 259 10.51 20.43 -2.01
CA GLY A 259 10.32 19.18 -1.25
C GLY A 259 8.87 18.99 -0.81
N TRP A 260 8.26 20.02 -0.19
CA TRP A 260 6.84 19.98 0.16
C TRP A 260 5.94 19.81 -1.08
N ALA A 261 6.14 20.61 -2.11
CA ALA A 261 5.33 20.53 -3.34
C ALA A 261 5.43 19.14 -4.02
N THR A 262 6.55 18.45 -3.83
CA THR A 262 6.73 17.08 -4.31
C THR A 262 6.03 16.08 -3.40
N TYR A 263 6.12 16.25 -2.07
CA TYR A 263 5.47 15.38 -1.10
C TYR A 263 3.93 15.47 -1.17
N GLU A 264 3.39 16.68 -1.30
CA GLU A 264 1.95 16.92 -1.51
C GLU A 264 1.40 16.13 -2.70
N LYS A 265 2.16 16.04 -3.79
CA LYS A 265 1.78 15.23 -4.96
C LYS A 265 1.73 13.74 -4.65
N GLU A 266 2.55 13.24 -3.71
CA GLU A 266 2.46 11.82 -3.31
C GLU A 266 1.17 11.51 -2.55
N LEU A 267 0.66 12.46 -1.74
CA LEU A 267 -0.66 12.34 -1.15
C LEU A 267 -1.77 12.34 -2.21
N ILE A 268 -1.62 13.20 -3.24
CA ILE A 268 -2.57 13.25 -4.37
C ILE A 268 -2.49 11.97 -5.23
N TRP A 269 -1.32 11.33 -5.35
CA TRP A 269 -1.20 10.03 -6.03
C TRP A 269 -2.05 8.94 -5.37
N ARG A 270 -2.18 8.94 -4.03
CA ARG A 270 -3.07 8.02 -3.31
C ARG A 270 -4.54 8.23 -3.70
N ASP A 271 -4.97 9.50 -3.76
CA ASP A 271 -6.33 9.85 -4.17
C ASP A 271 -6.59 9.46 -5.63
N TYR A 272 -5.61 9.69 -6.51
CA TYR A 272 -5.69 9.28 -7.91
C TYR A 272 -5.80 7.77 -8.09
N ALA A 273 -5.06 6.99 -7.32
CA ALA A 273 -5.13 5.53 -7.39
C ALA A 273 -6.55 5.02 -7.05
N GLN A 274 -7.20 5.60 -6.06
CA GLN A 274 -8.60 5.28 -5.73
C GLN A 274 -9.57 5.74 -6.83
N ASN A 275 -9.35 6.92 -7.40
CA ASN A 275 -10.14 7.39 -8.53
C ASN A 275 -10.03 6.44 -9.74
N VAL A 276 -8.88 5.82 -9.97
CA VAL A 276 -8.67 4.83 -11.05
C VAL A 276 -9.44 3.53 -10.75
N ILE A 277 -9.30 2.93 -9.56
CA ILE A 277 -9.99 1.67 -9.24
C ILE A 277 -11.50 1.83 -9.10
N CYS A 278 -11.99 3.02 -8.81
CA CYS A 278 -13.43 3.33 -8.87
C CYS A 278 -13.98 3.22 -10.29
N GLN A 279 -13.20 3.62 -11.30
CA GLN A 279 -13.56 3.53 -12.71
C GLN A 279 -13.33 2.12 -13.28
N PHE A 280 -12.27 1.46 -12.82
CA PHE A 280 -11.80 0.16 -13.32
C PHE A 280 -11.64 -0.83 -12.16
N PRO A 281 -12.73 -1.45 -11.68
CA PRO A 281 -12.70 -2.28 -10.47
C PRO A 281 -11.79 -3.51 -10.54
N LYS A 282 -11.48 -3.99 -11.74
CA LYS A 282 -10.61 -5.15 -11.99
C LYS A 282 -9.14 -4.76 -12.27
N TYR A 283 -8.78 -3.51 -12.00
CA TYR A 283 -7.46 -2.98 -12.35
C TYR A 283 -6.28 -3.72 -11.70
N GLY A 284 -6.49 -4.42 -10.60
CA GLY A 284 -5.48 -5.27 -9.95
C GLY A 284 -5.30 -6.66 -10.58
N VAL A 285 -6.16 -7.06 -11.52
CA VAL A 285 -6.16 -8.42 -12.10
C VAL A 285 -6.22 -8.44 -13.63
N GLU A 286 -6.66 -7.36 -14.28
CA GLU A 286 -6.79 -7.27 -15.73
C GLU A 286 -6.04 -6.04 -16.26
N PRO A 287 -5.25 -6.16 -17.35
CA PRO A 287 -4.61 -4.99 -17.96
C PRO A 287 -5.67 -4.05 -18.53
N TYR A 288 -5.47 -2.73 -18.36
CA TYR A 288 -6.36 -1.75 -18.98
C TYR A 288 -6.19 -1.70 -20.50
N ARG A 289 -4.94 -1.85 -21.00
CA ARG A 289 -4.65 -1.82 -22.44
C ARG A 289 -4.71 -3.22 -23.03
N GLU A 290 -5.30 -3.33 -24.21
CA GLU A 290 -5.36 -4.57 -24.99
C GLU A 290 -3.99 -5.00 -25.52
N GLY A 291 -3.86 -6.29 -25.84
CA GLY A 291 -2.65 -6.91 -26.41
C GLY A 291 -1.65 -7.45 -25.38
N TYR A 292 -1.84 -7.16 -24.10
CA TYR A 292 -1.02 -7.68 -23.01
C TYR A 292 -1.68 -8.88 -22.35
N ASP A 293 -2.03 -9.86 -23.15
CA ASP A 293 -2.63 -11.11 -22.70
C ASP A 293 -1.57 -12.18 -22.35
N GLY A 294 -2.03 -13.37 -21.98
CA GLY A 294 -1.16 -14.48 -21.61
C GLY A 294 -0.20 -14.98 -22.69
N ASN A 295 -0.31 -14.53 -23.94
CA ASN A 295 0.64 -14.85 -25.02
C ASN A 295 1.78 -13.84 -25.08
N PHE A 296 1.58 -12.64 -24.59
CA PHE A 296 2.63 -11.62 -24.48
C PHE A 296 3.66 -11.98 -23.42
N TRP A 297 3.22 -12.59 -22.32
CA TRP A 297 4.04 -12.86 -21.15
C TRP A 297 4.61 -14.28 -21.13
N ARG A 298 5.79 -14.44 -20.56
CA ARG A 298 6.27 -15.73 -20.08
C ARG A 298 5.51 -16.07 -18.78
N SER A 299 5.02 -17.30 -18.69
CA SER A 299 4.25 -17.77 -17.52
C SER A 299 5.00 -18.90 -16.81
N PRO A 300 5.16 -18.84 -15.48
CA PRO A 300 5.81 -19.87 -14.68
C PRO A 300 5.21 -21.27 -14.86
N GLU A 301 3.91 -21.37 -15.13
CA GLU A 301 3.23 -22.65 -15.39
C GLU A 301 3.65 -23.30 -16.71
N ARG A 302 4.30 -22.56 -17.62
CA ARG A 302 4.72 -23.02 -18.94
C ARG A 302 6.14 -23.57 -18.98
N GLY A 303 6.89 -23.55 -17.85
CA GLY A 303 8.24 -24.11 -17.82
C GLY A 303 9.02 -23.84 -16.54
N HIS A 304 9.79 -24.83 -16.11
CA HIS A 304 10.59 -24.75 -14.87
C HIS A 304 11.56 -23.57 -14.84
N LEU A 305 12.24 -23.28 -15.94
CA LEU A 305 13.16 -22.14 -16.03
C LEU A 305 12.48 -20.79 -15.77
N ILE A 306 11.19 -20.67 -16.09
CA ILE A 306 10.45 -19.42 -15.84
C ILE A 306 10.05 -19.36 -14.38
N ALA A 307 9.70 -20.49 -13.77
CA ALA A 307 9.45 -20.58 -12.34
C ALA A 307 10.71 -20.29 -11.52
N ASP A 308 11.86 -20.83 -11.95
CA ASP A 308 13.17 -20.55 -11.33
C ASP A 308 13.55 -19.07 -11.44
N ASP A 309 13.30 -18.42 -12.59
CA ASP A 309 13.50 -16.99 -12.78
C ASP A 309 12.63 -16.15 -11.81
N LEU A 310 11.35 -16.53 -11.64
CA LEU A 310 10.43 -15.88 -10.72
C LEU A 310 10.90 -16.05 -9.27
N GLU A 311 11.27 -17.27 -8.86
CA GLU A 311 11.78 -17.54 -7.52
C GLU A 311 13.08 -16.77 -7.25
N ALA A 312 14.01 -16.72 -8.22
CA ALA A 312 15.24 -15.96 -8.10
C ALA A 312 14.95 -14.46 -7.86
N TRP A 313 13.96 -13.89 -8.58
CA TRP A 313 13.52 -12.54 -8.35
C TRP A 313 12.89 -12.36 -6.95
N GLN A 314 11.97 -13.23 -6.55
CA GLN A 314 11.33 -13.18 -5.23
C GLN A 314 12.33 -13.26 -4.08
N ARG A 315 13.39 -14.07 -4.24
CA ARG A 315 14.43 -14.30 -3.23
C ARG A 315 15.57 -13.28 -3.26
N GLY A 316 15.58 -12.32 -4.21
CA GLY A 316 16.69 -11.40 -4.40
C GLY A 316 17.99 -12.12 -4.75
N ARG A 317 17.95 -12.99 -5.78
CA ARG A 317 19.06 -13.83 -6.26
C ARG A 317 19.19 -13.77 -7.79
N THR A 318 18.94 -12.60 -8.35
CA THR A 318 18.93 -12.37 -9.81
C THR A 318 20.33 -12.14 -10.39
N GLY A 319 21.32 -11.86 -9.53
CA GLY A 319 22.64 -11.42 -9.95
C GLY A 319 22.71 -9.93 -10.33
N TYR A 320 21.63 -9.18 -10.08
CA TYR A 320 21.58 -7.72 -10.24
C TYR A 320 21.49 -7.06 -8.85
N PRO A 321 22.59 -6.50 -8.32
CA PRO A 321 22.69 -6.08 -6.93
C PRO A 321 21.57 -5.16 -6.43
N ILE A 322 21.14 -4.17 -7.22
CA ILE A 322 20.07 -3.25 -6.85
C ILE A 322 18.68 -3.95 -6.80
N VAL A 323 18.46 -4.93 -7.69
CA VAL A 323 17.21 -5.73 -7.70
C VAL A 323 17.20 -6.64 -6.48
N ASP A 324 18.31 -7.34 -6.24
CA ASP A 324 18.45 -8.28 -5.13
C ASP A 324 18.34 -7.57 -3.78
N ALA A 325 18.98 -6.41 -3.63
CA ALA A 325 18.85 -5.56 -2.44
C ALA A 325 17.38 -5.16 -2.19
N GLY A 326 16.66 -4.75 -3.23
CA GLY A 326 15.26 -4.37 -3.12
C GLY A 326 14.35 -5.51 -2.67
N MET A 327 14.50 -6.70 -3.26
CA MET A 327 13.68 -7.85 -2.91
C MET A 327 14.01 -8.39 -1.50
N ARG A 328 15.26 -8.29 -1.07
CA ARG A 328 15.67 -8.66 0.31
C ARG A 328 15.20 -7.63 1.33
N GLN A 329 15.22 -6.32 1.02
CA GLN A 329 14.61 -5.30 1.87
C GLN A 329 13.11 -5.58 2.05
N LEU A 330 12.40 -5.84 0.94
CA LEU A 330 10.97 -6.17 0.98
C LEU A 330 10.69 -7.33 1.95
N TRP A 331 11.44 -8.41 1.83
CA TRP A 331 11.28 -9.59 2.67
C TRP A 331 11.60 -9.33 4.16
N GLN A 332 12.66 -8.56 4.43
CA GLN A 332 13.10 -8.29 5.80
C GLN A 332 12.23 -7.29 6.53
N THR A 333 11.75 -6.25 5.83
CA THR A 333 11.10 -5.10 6.47
C THR A 333 9.64 -4.93 6.10
N GLY A 334 9.11 -5.73 5.18
CA GLY A 334 7.76 -5.51 4.65
C GLY A 334 7.60 -4.22 3.84
N TRP A 335 8.73 -3.60 3.45
CA TRP A 335 8.72 -2.31 2.74
C TRP A 335 9.88 -2.26 1.74
N MET A 336 9.75 -1.42 0.73
CA MET A 336 10.81 -1.17 -0.24
C MET A 336 10.79 0.28 -0.65
N HIS A 337 11.97 0.88 -0.76
CA HIS A 337 12.14 2.24 -1.25
C HIS A 337 11.47 2.44 -2.63
N ASN A 338 10.68 3.51 -2.82
CA ASN A 338 9.87 3.70 -4.04
C ASN A 338 10.66 3.56 -5.35
N ARG A 339 11.86 4.16 -5.43
CA ARG A 339 12.70 4.03 -6.63
C ARG A 339 13.10 2.60 -6.92
N VAL A 340 13.34 1.82 -5.86
CA VAL A 340 13.71 0.41 -5.98
C VAL A 340 12.50 -0.44 -6.36
N ARG A 341 11.29 -0.16 -5.84
CA ARG A 341 10.04 -0.81 -6.31
C ARG A 341 9.90 -0.70 -7.84
N MET A 342 10.17 0.48 -8.42
CA MET A 342 10.11 0.67 -9.87
C MET A 342 11.16 -0.16 -10.61
N ILE A 343 12.37 -0.27 -10.09
CA ILE A 343 13.48 -1.02 -10.71
C ILE A 343 13.18 -2.52 -10.66
N THR A 344 12.79 -3.05 -9.49
CA THR A 344 12.48 -4.47 -9.31
C THR A 344 11.26 -4.90 -10.11
N ALA A 345 10.21 -4.07 -10.16
CA ALA A 345 9.04 -4.31 -10.99
C ALA A 345 9.39 -4.29 -12.49
N SER A 346 10.15 -3.28 -12.94
CA SER A 346 10.63 -3.22 -14.32
C SER A 346 11.51 -4.41 -14.70
N PHE A 347 12.28 -4.96 -13.76
CA PHE A 347 13.10 -6.15 -14.00
C PHE A 347 12.22 -7.38 -14.24
N LEU A 348 11.27 -7.67 -13.35
CA LEU A 348 10.33 -8.79 -13.54
C LEU A 348 9.62 -8.71 -14.88
N ILE A 349 9.03 -7.55 -15.20
CA ILE A 349 8.17 -7.36 -16.36
C ILE A 349 8.97 -7.35 -17.67
N LYS A 350 10.12 -6.69 -17.69
CA LYS A 350 10.83 -6.36 -18.92
C LYS A 350 12.11 -7.18 -19.14
N HIS A 351 12.84 -7.51 -18.06
CA HIS A 351 13.99 -8.42 -18.18
C HIS A 351 13.54 -9.88 -18.20
N LEU A 352 12.66 -10.28 -17.28
CA LEU A 352 12.18 -11.65 -17.24
C LEU A 352 10.97 -11.89 -18.17
N LEU A 353 10.28 -10.83 -18.59
CA LEU A 353 9.05 -10.86 -19.38
C LEU A 353 7.94 -11.71 -18.71
N ILE A 354 7.93 -11.72 -17.38
CA ILE A 354 6.93 -12.40 -16.57
C ILE A 354 5.75 -11.45 -16.34
N ASP A 355 4.53 -11.98 -16.32
CA ASP A 355 3.32 -11.21 -16.14
C ASP A 355 3.36 -10.40 -14.83
N TRP A 356 2.98 -9.13 -14.92
CA TRP A 356 2.99 -8.18 -13.80
C TRP A 356 2.12 -8.65 -12.62
N THR A 357 1.10 -9.46 -12.85
CA THR A 357 0.21 -9.98 -11.81
C THR A 357 0.92 -10.87 -10.78
N TYR A 358 1.98 -11.60 -11.19
CA TYR A 358 2.82 -12.34 -10.24
C TYR A 358 3.58 -11.42 -9.29
N GLY A 359 4.06 -10.30 -9.80
CA GLY A 359 4.75 -9.31 -8.99
C GLY A 359 3.79 -8.52 -8.09
N GLU A 360 2.61 -8.17 -8.60
CA GLU A 360 1.55 -7.52 -7.84
C GLU A 360 1.15 -8.36 -6.63
N ARG A 361 0.91 -9.66 -6.82
CA ARG A 361 0.56 -10.60 -5.75
C ARG A 361 1.68 -10.81 -4.75
N TRP A 362 2.92 -10.90 -5.21
CA TRP A 362 4.07 -11.00 -4.31
C TRP A 362 4.23 -9.75 -3.44
N PHE A 363 4.07 -8.56 -4.03
CA PHE A 363 4.07 -7.31 -3.28
C PHE A 363 2.89 -7.24 -2.33
N TRP A 364 1.71 -7.69 -2.75
CA TRP A 364 0.52 -7.75 -1.89
C TRP A 364 0.75 -8.58 -0.63
N ASP A 365 1.43 -9.71 -0.74
CA ASP A 365 1.73 -10.58 0.40
C ASP A 365 2.83 -10.02 1.31
N CYS A 366 3.88 -9.44 0.73
CA CYS A 366 5.08 -9.04 1.45
C CYS A 366 5.05 -7.59 1.99
N LEU A 367 4.20 -6.70 1.45
CA LEU A 367 4.16 -5.30 1.85
C LEU A 367 3.23 -5.07 3.05
N VAL A 368 3.71 -4.30 4.04
CA VAL A 368 2.89 -3.81 5.16
C VAL A 368 1.97 -2.65 4.74
N ASP A 369 2.27 -2.01 3.61
CA ASP A 369 1.51 -0.91 3.00
C ASP A 369 0.76 -1.33 1.72
N ALA A 370 0.41 -2.62 1.59
CA ALA A 370 -0.27 -3.17 0.42
C ALA A 370 -1.67 -2.58 0.22
N ASP A 371 -1.78 -1.54 -0.58
CA ASP A 371 -3.03 -0.87 -0.97
C ASP A 371 -3.44 -1.27 -2.39
N TYR A 372 -4.68 -1.72 -2.59
CA TYR A 372 -5.15 -2.22 -3.88
C TYR A 372 -5.03 -1.18 -5.01
N GLY A 373 -5.42 0.07 -4.71
CA GLY A 373 -5.31 1.14 -5.69
C GLY A 373 -3.85 1.45 -6.03
N ASN A 374 -3.03 1.70 -5.00
CA ASN A 374 -1.63 2.07 -5.21
C ASN A 374 -0.81 0.93 -5.81
N ASN A 375 -0.97 -0.31 -5.33
CA ASN A 375 -0.22 -1.45 -5.84
C ASN A 375 -0.57 -1.70 -7.31
N SER A 376 -1.84 -1.89 -7.65
CA SER A 376 -2.26 -2.18 -9.01
C SER A 376 -1.98 -1.05 -10.01
N VAL A 377 -2.20 0.22 -9.61
CA VAL A 377 -1.91 1.36 -10.49
C VAL A 377 -0.43 1.47 -10.81
N ASN A 378 0.45 1.29 -9.82
CA ASN A 378 1.90 1.38 -10.04
C ASN A 378 2.46 0.17 -10.81
N TRP A 379 1.93 -1.04 -10.60
CA TRP A 379 2.28 -2.21 -11.41
C TRP A 379 1.88 -2.01 -12.88
N GLN A 380 0.66 -1.55 -13.15
CA GLN A 380 0.22 -1.27 -14.50
C GLN A 380 0.94 -0.05 -15.12
N TRP A 381 1.32 0.94 -14.32
CA TRP A 381 2.17 2.04 -14.81
C TRP A 381 3.54 1.53 -15.27
N THR A 382 4.19 0.67 -14.50
CA THR A 382 5.51 0.11 -14.81
C THR A 382 5.45 -0.85 -16.01
N SER A 383 4.42 -1.68 -16.10
CA SER A 383 4.24 -2.64 -17.19
C SER A 383 3.85 -2.00 -18.52
N GLY A 384 3.33 -0.79 -18.51
CA GLY A 384 2.81 -0.13 -19.71
C GLY A 384 1.38 -0.52 -20.06
N THR A 385 0.70 -1.28 -19.19
CA THR A 385 -0.66 -1.80 -19.40
C THR A 385 -1.76 -0.87 -18.88
N GLY A 386 -1.42 0.14 -18.09
CA GLY A 386 -2.36 1.00 -17.40
C GLY A 386 -2.94 2.14 -18.23
N VAL A 387 -3.97 2.79 -17.69
CA VAL A 387 -4.67 3.94 -18.28
C VAL A 387 -3.74 5.15 -18.43
N ASP A 388 -2.96 5.45 -17.40
CA ASP A 388 -1.91 6.49 -17.37
C ASP A 388 -0.57 5.79 -17.08
N SER A 389 -0.01 5.16 -18.10
CA SER A 389 1.14 4.30 -17.92
C SER A 389 2.34 4.74 -18.75
N ASN A 390 3.51 4.40 -18.23
CA ASN A 390 4.74 4.52 -18.97
C ASN A 390 4.71 3.67 -20.25
N MET A 391 5.52 4.02 -21.24
CA MET A 391 5.64 3.19 -22.45
C MET A 391 6.39 1.89 -22.13
N PHE A 392 5.91 0.76 -22.63
CA PHE A 392 6.56 -0.53 -22.43
C PHE A 392 8.04 -0.53 -22.85
N VAL A 393 8.35 0.12 -23.94
CA VAL A 393 9.73 0.21 -24.50
C VAL A 393 10.73 0.94 -23.58
N ARG A 394 10.25 1.60 -22.53
CA ARG A 394 11.08 2.29 -21.53
C ARG A 394 11.59 1.29 -20.50
N ILE A 395 12.68 0.62 -20.82
CA ILE A 395 13.31 -0.41 -19.97
C ILE A 395 14.34 0.25 -19.05
N MET A 396 14.20 0.05 -17.75
CA MET A 396 15.16 0.52 -16.75
C MET A 396 16.35 -0.43 -16.72
N ALA A 397 17.55 0.06 -17.08
CA ALA A 397 18.78 -0.71 -16.95
C ALA A 397 19.21 -0.72 -15.47
N PRO A 398 19.28 -1.89 -14.78
CA PRO A 398 19.55 -1.92 -13.34
C PRO A 398 20.87 -1.25 -12.95
N LEU A 399 21.95 -1.49 -13.69
CA LEU A 399 23.24 -0.83 -13.47
C LEU A 399 23.13 0.69 -13.52
N GLY A 400 22.64 1.24 -14.63
CA GLY A 400 22.53 2.70 -14.79
C GLY A 400 21.59 3.36 -13.77
N GLN A 401 20.57 2.64 -13.27
CA GLN A 401 19.72 3.14 -12.18
C GLN A 401 20.47 3.11 -10.85
N SER A 402 21.21 2.04 -10.58
CA SER A 402 21.98 1.85 -9.35
C SER A 402 23.05 2.93 -9.17
N GLU A 403 23.83 3.21 -10.22
CA GLU A 403 24.84 4.27 -10.24
C GLU A 403 24.20 5.66 -10.11
N LYS A 404 23.18 5.94 -10.93
CA LYS A 404 22.49 7.24 -10.97
C LYS A 404 21.97 7.65 -9.60
N PHE A 405 21.46 6.70 -8.82
CA PHE A 405 20.84 6.95 -7.52
C PHE A 405 21.75 6.59 -6.33
N ASN A 406 23.05 6.44 -6.59
CA ASN A 406 24.07 6.20 -5.55
C ASN A 406 23.68 5.07 -4.58
N ALA A 407 23.31 3.90 -5.11
CA ALA A 407 22.76 2.81 -4.34
C ALA A 407 23.81 1.93 -3.64
N ALA A 408 25.11 2.28 -3.64
CA ALA A 408 26.16 1.43 -3.11
C ALA A 408 25.99 1.05 -1.64
N ALA A 409 25.65 2.04 -0.77
CA ALA A 409 25.42 1.77 0.64
C ALA A 409 24.17 0.91 0.87
N TYR A 410 23.10 1.18 0.11
CA TYR A 410 21.87 0.37 0.12
C TYR A 410 22.13 -1.08 -0.29
N ILE A 411 22.94 -1.31 -1.33
CA ILE A 411 23.30 -2.67 -1.75
C ILE A 411 24.09 -3.38 -0.62
N ARG A 412 25.03 -2.70 0.03
CA ARG A 412 25.78 -3.30 1.17
C ARG A 412 24.90 -3.71 2.33
N GLU A 413 23.87 -2.92 2.61
CA GLU A 413 22.94 -3.19 3.70
C GLU A 413 22.14 -4.47 3.48
N TYR A 414 21.61 -4.66 2.24
CA TYR A 414 20.72 -5.79 1.95
C TYR A 414 21.37 -6.97 1.21
N VAL A 415 22.61 -6.79 0.73
CA VAL A 415 23.39 -7.85 0.05
C VAL A 415 24.75 -7.98 0.72
N PRO A 416 24.81 -8.59 1.91
CA PRO A 416 26.04 -8.66 2.71
C PRO A 416 27.20 -9.36 1.99
N GLU A 417 26.94 -10.25 1.04
CA GLU A 417 27.96 -10.91 0.20
C GLU A 417 28.77 -9.88 -0.60
N LEU A 418 28.19 -8.72 -0.91
CA LEU A 418 28.84 -7.65 -1.66
C LEU A 418 29.40 -6.53 -0.76
N ALA A 419 29.23 -6.60 0.56
CA ALA A 419 29.54 -5.49 1.48
C ALA A 419 31.00 -5.05 1.44
N HIS A 420 31.92 -5.95 1.13
CA HIS A 420 33.37 -5.69 1.03
C HIS A 420 33.81 -5.01 -0.27
N LEU A 421 32.91 -4.92 -1.27
CA LEU A 421 33.25 -4.33 -2.57
C LEU A 421 33.24 -2.79 -2.51
N LYS A 422 34.13 -2.18 -3.33
CA LYS A 422 34.18 -0.73 -3.49
C LYS A 422 32.97 -0.22 -4.30
N ASP A 423 32.58 1.04 -4.09
CA ASP A 423 31.44 1.67 -4.78
C ASP A 423 31.52 1.53 -6.31
N ALA A 424 32.72 1.69 -6.89
CA ALA A 424 32.90 1.61 -8.33
C ALA A 424 32.57 0.24 -8.96
N VAL A 425 32.48 -0.83 -8.17
CA VAL A 425 32.30 -2.21 -8.66
C VAL A 425 31.05 -2.90 -8.11
N ILE A 426 30.48 -2.41 -7.01
CA ILE A 426 29.37 -3.07 -6.32
C ILE A 426 28.07 -3.08 -7.14
N HIS A 427 27.93 -2.16 -8.08
CA HIS A 427 26.73 -2.03 -8.90
C HIS A 427 26.61 -3.13 -9.96
N ASP A 428 27.75 -3.69 -10.41
CA ASP A 428 27.80 -4.81 -11.37
C ASP A 428 29.12 -5.61 -11.22
N PRO A 429 29.24 -6.41 -10.15
CA PRO A 429 30.49 -7.13 -9.87
C PRO A 429 30.80 -8.23 -10.90
N GLU A 430 29.79 -8.77 -11.58
CA GLU A 430 30.01 -9.81 -12.62
C GLU A 430 30.69 -9.24 -13.87
N GLU A 431 30.17 -8.14 -14.40
CA GLU A 431 30.74 -7.49 -15.60
C GLU A 431 32.19 -7.00 -15.35
N LEU A 432 32.49 -6.64 -14.09
CA LEU A 432 33.81 -6.16 -13.70
C LEU A 432 34.73 -7.28 -13.19
N GLY A 433 34.33 -8.55 -13.32
CA GLY A 433 35.14 -9.72 -12.97
C GLY A 433 35.47 -9.87 -11.48
N CYS A 434 34.69 -9.27 -10.59
CA CYS A 434 34.91 -9.29 -9.16
C CYS A 434 33.73 -9.87 -8.36
N ARG A 435 32.82 -10.62 -9.03
CA ARG A 435 31.69 -11.28 -8.39
C ARG A 435 32.17 -12.30 -7.35
N PRO A 436 31.77 -12.20 -6.08
CA PRO A 436 32.07 -13.21 -5.07
C PRO A 436 31.42 -14.57 -5.42
N ALA A 437 32.01 -15.66 -4.96
CA ALA A 437 31.55 -17.00 -5.29
C ALA A 437 30.17 -17.33 -4.65
N ASP A 438 29.84 -16.70 -3.54
CA ASP A 438 28.58 -16.84 -2.79
C ASP A 438 27.48 -15.90 -3.29
N TYR A 439 27.78 -14.97 -4.20
CA TYR A 439 26.78 -14.13 -4.86
C TYR A 439 26.39 -14.74 -6.24
N PRO A 440 25.10 -14.85 -6.59
CA PRO A 440 24.65 -15.50 -7.83
C PRO A 440 25.14 -14.76 -9.08
N ALA A 441 25.30 -15.52 -10.16
CA ALA A 441 25.49 -14.98 -11.50
C ALA A 441 24.17 -14.36 -12.00
N LYS A 442 24.26 -13.44 -12.97
CA LYS A 442 23.08 -12.89 -13.63
C LYS A 442 22.25 -13.98 -14.30
N ILE A 443 20.97 -14.05 -13.96
CA ILE A 443 20.03 -15.05 -14.55
C ILE A 443 19.73 -14.75 -16.03
N ILE A 444 19.96 -13.51 -16.48
CA ILE A 444 19.86 -13.10 -17.89
C ILE A 444 20.75 -11.89 -18.13
N ALA A 445 21.40 -11.80 -19.29
CA ALA A 445 22.13 -10.62 -19.69
C ALA A 445 21.18 -9.46 -20.05
N HIS A 446 21.51 -8.22 -19.63
CA HIS A 446 20.65 -7.04 -19.89
C HIS A 446 20.35 -6.83 -21.38
N ARG A 447 21.35 -6.99 -22.25
CA ARG A 447 21.18 -6.84 -23.70
C ARG A 447 20.19 -7.84 -24.28
N GLU A 448 20.33 -9.11 -23.93
CA GLU A 448 19.44 -10.19 -24.36
C GLU A 448 18.00 -9.95 -23.89
N ALA A 449 17.84 -9.62 -22.61
CA ALA A 449 16.55 -9.31 -22.01
C ALA A 449 15.86 -8.15 -22.75
N ARG A 450 16.61 -7.08 -23.03
CA ARG A 450 16.11 -5.90 -23.74
C ARG A 450 15.69 -6.23 -25.18
N GLU A 451 16.49 -6.98 -25.90
CA GLU A 451 16.18 -7.40 -27.27
C GLU A 451 14.91 -8.27 -27.30
N ARG A 452 14.79 -9.25 -26.38
CA ARG A 452 13.61 -10.10 -26.21
C ARG A 452 12.36 -9.25 -25.93
N ALA A 453 12.41 -8.36 -24.96
CA ALA A 453 11.26 -7.52 -24.61
C ALA A 453 10.80 -6.64 -25.78
N LEU A 454 11.73 -6.02 -26.51
CA LEU A 454 11.41 -5.15 -27.64
C LEU A 454 10.88 -5.93 -28.84
N SER A 455 11.41 -7.13 -29.13
CA SER A 455 10.91 -7.98 -30.21
C SER A 455 9.50 -8.47 -29.92
N THR A 456 9.22 -8.90 -28.69
CA THR A 456 7.86 -9.31 -28.27
C THR A 456 6.88 -8.14 -28.40
N TYR A 457 7.30 -6.94 -27.99
CA TYR A 457 6.45 -5.74 -28.12
C TYR A 457 6.14 -5.38 -29.57
N ARG A 458 7.14 -5.45 -30.48
CA ARG A 458 6.92 -5.21 -31.91
C ARG A 458 5.99 -6.24 -32.52
N ALA A 459 6.21 -7.52 -32.22
CA ALA A 459 5.33 -8.59 -32.66
C ALA A 459 3.86 -8.37 -32.24
N MET A 460 3.64 -7.92 -30.98
CA MET A 460 2.30 -7.55 -30.48
C MET A 460 1.70 -6.39 -31.31
N LYS A 461 2.54 -5.44 -31.75
CA LYS A 461 2.09 -4.28 -32.57
C LYS A 461 1.92 -4.62 -34.06
N GLY A 462 2.33 -5.82 -34.51
CA GLY A 462 2.31 -6.19 -35.92
C GLY A 462 3.47 -5.55 -36.73
N GLU A 463 4.55 -5.18 -36.06
CA GLU A 463 5.76 -4.55 -36.63
C GLU A 463 6.89 -5.56 -36.86
#